data_1b37c98adc2c86ee43d76e8cee5b4e20
#
_entry.id   1b37c98adc2c86ee43d76e8cee5b4e20
#
_cell.length_a   1.000
_cell.length_b   1.000
_cell.length_c   1.000
_cell.angle_alpha   90.00
_cell.angle_beta   90.00
_cell.angle_gamma   90.00
#
_symmetry.space_group_name_H-M   'P 1'
#
loop_
_entity.id
_entity.type
_entity.pdbx_description
1 polymer ?
#
loop_
_entity_poly.entity_id
_entity_poly.type
_entity_poly.pdbx_seq_one_letter_code
_entity_poly.pdbx_strand_id
1 'polypeptide(L)'
;MKKILFLEDRPGRQEQYLTSEGVKNLQSIEGVKRLLGKECREMIEQLNNNDDSPLNEFTLLLIHRSALSPVGIDTVINHCKNNNKNLVFFSGGISQSLFSSENFPYLMLNSKDFYQRNMSTFLRNYVDEKSKHITELIYGTNWDINLMLTYRQLLLKGEMGRAEENFKESLEELIGKPPLGELNKKIESKILLL
;
A
#
# COMPACT_ATOMS: atom_id res chain seq x y z
N MET A 1 -5.13 -16.45 -11.05
CA MET A 1 -4.33 -16.14 -9.86
C MET A 1 -3.59 -14.83 -10.09
N LYS A 2 -3.79 -13.85 -9.25
CA LYS A 2 -3.11 -12.55 -9.34
C LYS A 2 -1.64 -12.71 -9.00
N LYS A 3 -0.77 -11.93 -9.65
CA LYS A 3 0.67 -11.92 -9.41
C LYS A 3 1.10 -10.63 -8.74
N ILE A 4 1.98 -10.75 -7.77
CA ILE A 4 2.50 -9.64 -6.96
C ILE A 4 4.01 -9.55 -7.19
N LEU A 5 4.51 -8.35 -7.49
CA LEU A 5 5.92 -8.04 -7.45
C LEU A 5 6.28 -7.37 -6.12
N PHE A 6 7.31 -7.88 -5.46
CA PHE A 6 7.84 -7.31 -4.23
C PHE A 6 9.33 -6.97 -4.39
N LEU A 7 9.65 -5.69 -4.47
CA LEU A 7 11.02 -5.17 -4.58
C LEU A 7 11.51 -4.60 -3.26
N GLU A 8 12.54 -5.21 -2.68
CA GLU A 8 13.23 -4.73 -1.47
C GLU A 8 14.75 -4.75 -1.70
N ASP A 9 15.34 -3.56 -1.87
CA ASP A 9 16.78 -3.39 -2.10
C ASP A 9 17.64 -3.68 -0.86
N ARG A 10 17.04 -3.69 0.33
CA ARG A 10 17.70 -3.94 1.63
C ARG A 10 17.20 -5.25 2.27
N PRO A 11 17.81 -6.38 1.94
CA PRO A 11 17.35 -7.70 2.43
C PRO A 11 17.19 -7.80 3.95
N GLY A 12 18.11 -7.22 4.72
CA GLY A 12 18.07 -7.24 6.19
C GLY A 12 16.89 -6.46 6.80
N ARG A 13 16.16 -5.68 6.02
CA ARG A 13 14.97 -4.95 6.51
C ARG A 13 13.84 -5.90 6.89
N GLN A 14 13.66 -6.98 6.14
CA GLN A 14 12.63 -7.97 6.48
C GLN A 14 12.94 -8.63 7.83
N GLU A 15 14.20 -8.97 8.05
CA GLU A 15 14.66 -9.56 9.32
C GLU A 15 14.55 -8.58 10.50
N GLN A 16 14.62 -7.27 10.23
CA GLN A 16 14.44 -6.24 11.24
C GLN A 16 13.00 -6.14 11.75
N TYR A 17 12.01 -6.38 10.89
CA TYR A 17 10.61 -6.16 11.21
C TYR A 17 9.79 -7.45 11.32
N LEU A 18 10.26 -8.56 10.78
CA LEU A 18 9.61 -9.86 10.81
C LEU A 18 10.43 -10.84 11.65
N THR A 19 9.73 -11.75 12.30
CA THR A 19 10.36 -12.94 12.88
C THR A 19 10.86 -13.86 11.77
N SER A 20 11.77 -14.80 12.09
CA SER A 20 12.23 -15.80 11.13
C SER A 20 11.07 -16.61 10.52
N GLU A 21 10.02 -16.88 11.29
CA GLU A 21 8.80 -17.52 10.82
C GLU A 21 8.01 -16.60 9.89
N GLY A 22 7.91 -15.30 10.21
CA GLY A 22 7.28 -14.29 9.35
C GLY A 22 7.95 -14.18 7.99
N VAL A 23 9.28 -14.25 7.92
CA VAL A 23 10.04 -14.28 6.67
C VAL A 23 9.74 -15.55 5.87
N LYS A 24 9.73 -16.73 6.51
CA LYS A 24 9.37 -18.00 5.87
C LYS A 24 7.94 -17.97 5.34
N ASN A 25 7.00 -17.46 6.13
CA ASN A 25 5.60 -17.29 5.72
C ASN A 25 5.45 -16.40 4.49
N LEU A 26 6.20 -15.29 4.44
CA LEU A 26 6.21 -14.42 3.25
C LEU A 26 6.78 -15.15 2.01
N GLN A 27 7.83 -15.94 2.20
CA GLN A 27 8.45 -16.73 1.13
C GLN A 27 7.54 -17.82 0.56
N SER A 28 6.63 -18.35 1.39
CA SER A 28 5.74 -19.45 1.02
C SER A 28 4.48 -19.01 0.27
N ILE A 29 4.25 -17.71 0.08
CA ILE A 29 3.05 -17.22 -0.62
C ILE A 29 3.24 -17.39 -2.12
N GLU A 30 2.55 -18.35 -2.70
CA GLU A 30 2.52 -18.55 -4.14
C GLU A 30 1.97 -17.30 -4.85
N GLY A 31 2.47 -16.98 -6.05
CA GLY A 31 2.07 -15.77 -6.79
C GLY A 31 2.80 -14.48 -6.35
N VAL A 32 3.62 -14.52 -5.32
CA VAL A 32 4.47 -13.39 -4.90
C VAL A 32 5.90 -13.59 -5.38
N LYS A 33 6.30 -12.81 -6.38
CA LYS A 33 7.70 -12.74 -6.84
C LYS A 33 8.45 -11.71 -5.99
N ARG A 34 9.32 -12.21 -5.13
CA ARG A 34 10.20 -11.38 -4.29
C ARG A 34 11.54 -11.24 -4.97
N LEU A 35 11.95 -10.02 -5.24
CA LEU A 35 13.29 -9.70 -5.72
C LEU A 35 14.07 -8.98 -4.63
N LEU A 36 15.22 -9.56 -4.29
CA LEU A 36 16.13 -9.08 -3.26
C LEU A 36 17.53 -8.94 -3.84
N GLY A 37 18.38 -8.12 -3.22
CA GLY A 37 19.80 -8.05 -3.55
C GLY A 37 20.06 -7.71 -5.03
N LYS A 38 20.75 -8.61 -5.76
CA LYS A 38 21.17 -8.37 -7.15
C LYS A 38 20.00 -8.27 -8.12
N GLU A 39 19.06 -9.21 -8.07
CA GLU A 39 17.89 -9.23 -8.98
C GLU A 39 17.01 -7.99 -8.78
N CYS A 40 16.87 -7.55 -7.52
CA CYS A 40 16.16 -6.32 -7.21
C CYS A 40 16.85 -5.10 -7.83
N ARG A 41 18.18 -5.00 -7.73
CA ARG A 41 18.94 -3.89 -8.31
C ARG A 41 18.85 -3.87 -9.84
N GLU A 42 18.93 -5.02 -10.50
CA GLU A 42 18.79 -5.12 -11.95
C GLU A 42 17.43 -4.62 -12.43
N MET A 43 16.35 -4.99 -11.75
CA MET A 43 15.02 -4.49 -12.06
C MET A 43 14.89 -2.99 -11.79
N ILE A 44 15.42 -2.50 -10.67
CA ILE A 44 15.42 -1.08 -10.34
C ILE A 44 16.17 -0.26 -11.40
N GLU A 45 17.28 -0.78 -11.91
CA GLU A 45 18.04 -0.13 -12.98
C GLU A 45 17.20 -0.01 -14.27
N GLN A 46 16.49 -1.06 -14.66
CA GLN A 46 15.56 -1.02 -15.79
C GLN A 46 14.48 0.05 -15.60
N LEU A 47 13.83 0.08 -14.44
CA LEU A 47 12.80 1.08 -14.12
C LEU A 47 13.36 2.50 -14.13
N ASN A 48 14.57 2.71 -13.62
CA ASN A 48 15.26 3.99 -13.61
C ASN A 48 15.68 4.46 -15.02
N ASN A 49 15.77 3.53 -15.97
CA ASN A 49 16.00 3.78 -17.39
C ASN A 49 14.68 3.86 -18.20
N ASN A 50 13.55 4.02 -17.53
CA ASN A 50 12.21 4.11 -18.14
C ASN A 50 11.78 2.85 -18.90
N ASP A 51 12.29 1.68 -18.51
CA ASP A 51 11.83 0.39 -19.02
C ASP A 51 10.86 -0.25 -18.03
N ASP A 52 9.57 -0.22 -18.35
CA ASP A 52 8.48 -0.77 -17.54
C ASP A 52 8.09 -2.20 -17.96
N SER A 53 8.73 -2.75 -18.99
CA SER A 53 8.42 -4.07 -19.54
C SER A 53 8.42 -5.20 -18.49
N PRO A 54 9.32 -5.20 -17.47
CA PRO A 54 9.32 -6.23 -16.43
C PRO A 54 8.07 -6.23 -15.54
N LEU A 55 7.28 -5.15 -15.54
CA LEU A 55 6.10 -5.00 -14.70
C LEU A 55 4.84 -5.63 -15.30
N ASN A 56 4.87 -6.03 -16.57
CA ASN A 56 3.68 -6.43 -17.33
C ASN A 56 2.88 -7.58 -16.71
N GLU A 57 3.56 -8.57 -16.13
CA GLU A 57 2.90 -9.76 -15.57
C GLU A 57 2.24 -9.56 -14.21
N PHE A 58 2.53 -8.47 -13.50
CA PHE A 58 2.06 -8.24 -12.14
C PHE A 58 0.79 -7.38 -12.09
N THR A 59 -0.06 -7.64 -11.10
CA THR A 59 -1.30 -6.88 -10.85
C THR A 59 -1.19 -5.99 -9.61
N LEU A 60 -0.20 -6.26 -8.75
CA LEU A 60 0.15 -5.45 -7.58
C LEU A 60 1.66 -5.31 -7.52
N LEU A 61 2.12 -4.08 -7.32
CA LEU A 61 3.52 -3.75 -7.12
C LEU A 61 3.73 -3.25 -5.70
N LEU A 62 4.64 -3.87 -4.97
CA LEU A 62 5.10 -3.49 -3.64
C LEU A 62 6.57 -3.10 -3.76
N ILE A 63 6.90 -1.81 -3.66
CA ILE A 63 8.23 -1.34 -4.01
C ILE A 63 8.80 -0.46 -2.90
N HIS A 64 10.03 -0.77 -2.49
CA HIS A 64 10.77 0.12 -1.60
C HIS A 64 11.14 1.41 -2.34
N ARG A 65 10.44 2.52 -2.00
CA ARG A 65 10.48 3.79 -2.75
C ARG A 65 11.87 4.39 -2.87
N SER A 66 12.69 4.32 -1.81
CA SER A 66 14.02 4.94 -1.80
C SER A 66 15.03 4.22 -2.71
N ALA A 67 14.68 3.09 -3.28
CA ALA A 67 15.50 2.38 -4.27
C ALA A 67 15.36 2.98 -5.68
N LEU A 68 14.26 3.68 -5.97
CA LEU A 68 13.98 4.28 -7.27
C LEU A 68 14.49 5.73 -7.36
N SER A 69 14.97 6.10 -8.54
CA SER A 69 15.16 7.50 -8.94
C SER A 69 13.81 8.19 -9.20
N PRO A 70 13.76 9.54 -9.34
CA PRO A 70 12.54 10.21 -9.77
C PRO A 70 11.96 9.63 -11.07
N VAL A 71 12.80 9.34 -12.06
CA VAL A 71 12.39 8.70 -13.33
C VAL A 71 11.77 7.33 -13.08
N GLY A 72 12.37 6.48 -12.24
CA GLY A 72 11.87 5.16 -11.92
C GLY A 72 10.52 5.22 -11.17
N ILE A 73 10.32 6.22 -10.31
CA ILE A 73 9.04 6.45 -9.62
C ILE A 73 7.95 6.78 -10.66
N ASP A 74 8.22 7.72 -11.57
CA ASP A 74 7.28 8.11 -12.61
C ASP A 74 6.97 6.95 -13.56
N THR A 75 7.99 6.15 -13.93
CA THR A 75 7.83 4.94 -14.73
C THR A 75 6.85 3.97 -14.10
N VAL A 76 7.01 3.66 -12.80
CA VAL A 76 6.14 2.75 -12.06
C VAL A 76 4.72 3.31 -11.94
N ILE A 77 4.56 4.58 -11.59
CA ILE A 77 3.25 5.22 -11.45
C ILE A 77 2.51 5.21 -12.79
N ASN A 78 3.16 5.63 -13.87
CA ASN A 78 2.56 5.67 -15.21
C ASN A 78 2.18 4.27 -15.70
N HIS A 79 3.06 3.27 -15.47
CA HIS A 79 2.74 1.89 -15.80
C HIS A 79 1.47 1.40 -15.07
N CYS A 80 1.39 1.62 -13.75
CA CYS A 80 0.25 1.19 -12.95
C CYS A 80 -1.04 1.92 -13.37
N LYS A 81 -0.97 3.22 -13.60
CA LYS A 81 -2.09 4.06 -14.06
C LYS A 81 -2.63 3.57 -15.41
N ASN A 82 -1.74 3.38 -16.39
CA ASN A 82 -2.12 3.02 -17.76
C ASN A 82 -2.67 1.59 -17.86
N ASN A 83 -2.25 0.70 -16.96
CA ASN A 83 -2.62 -0.71 -16.96
C ASN A 83 -3.58 -1.09 -15.83
N ASN A 84 -4.15 -0.12 -15.10
CA ASN A 84 -5.07 -0.33 -13.98
C ASN A 84 -4.54 -1.33 -12.94
N LYS A 85 -3.29 -1.16 -12.51
CA LYS A 85 -2.61 -2.02 -11.54
C LYS A 85 -2.52 -1.35 -10.18
N ASN A 86 -2.49 -2.14 -9.12
CA ASN A 86 -2.32 -1.63 -7.76
C ASN A 86 -0.85 -1.34 -7.44
N LEU A 87 -0.61 -0.26 -6.70
CA LEU A 87 0.72 0.16 -6.30
C LEU A 87 0.79 0.50 -4.81
N VAL A 88 1.85 0.00 -4.17
CA VAL A 88 2.21 0.35 -2.80
C VAL A 88 3.70 0.67 -2.77
N PHE A 89 4.03 1.88 -2.41
CA PHE A 89 5.38 2.24 -2.01
C PHE A 89 5.55 2.12 -0.50
N PHE A 90 6.69 1.66 -0.05
CA PHE A 90 7.05 1.67 1.35
C PHE A 90 8.47 2.22 1.57
N SER A 91 8.70 2.90 2.69
CA SER A 91 10.01 3.47 3.04
C SER A 91 10.10 3.76 4.54
N GLY A 92 11.31 3.65 5.10
CA GLY A 92 11.56 4.01 6.50
C GLY A 92 11.46 5.52 6.79
N GLY A 93 11.61 6.37 5.77
CA GLY A 93 11.50 7.82 5.90
C GLY A 93 10.06 8.37 5.89
N ILE A 94 9.06 7.52 5.70
CA ILE A 94 7.65 7.91 5.74
C ILE A 94 7.18 7.84 7.19
N SER A 95 6.73 8.97 7.74
CA SER A 95 6.26 9.05 9.14
C SER A 95 4.83 8.54 9.32
N GLN A 96 4.02 8.64 8.28
CA GLN A 96 2.61 8.21 8.26
C GLN A 96 2.27 7.51 6.95
N SER A 97 1.31 6.59 7.01
CA SER A 97 0.77 5.96 5.81
C SER A 97 -0.12 6.96 5.09
N LEU A 98 0.16 7.19 3.80
CA LEU A 98 -0.52 8.18 2.98
C LEU A 98 -1.08 7.50 1.72
N PHE A 99 -2.20 8.05 1.23
CA PHE A 99 -2.68 7.79 -0.12
C PHE A 99 -2.18 8.94 -1.02
N SER A 100 -1.82 8.64 -2.24
CA SER A 100 -1.60 9.66 -3.25
C SER A 100 -2.66 9.53 -4.32
N SER A 101 -3.21 10.66 -4.74
CA SER A 101 -4.38 10.71 -5.60
C SER A 101 -4.16 11.43 -6.91
N GLU A 102 -3.01 12.00 -7.16
CA GLU A 102 -2.73 12.74 -8.41
C GLU A 102 -3.10 11.92 -9.66
N ASN A 103 -4.41 11.77 -9.87
CA ASN A 103 -5.07 10.99 -10.94
C ASN A 103 -4.83 9.45 -10.88
N PHE A 104 -4.18 8.93 -9.84
CA PHE A 104 -3.98 7.50 -9.64
C PHE A 104 -3.75 7.19 -8.15
N PRO A 105 -4.70 6.52 -7.47
CA PRO A 105 -4.58 6.19 -6.06
C PRO A 105 -3.53 5.09 -5.85
N TYR A 106 -2.55 5.34 -4.99
CA TYR A 106 -1.60 4.35 -4.50
C TYR A 106 -1.28 4.57 -3.02
N LEU A 107 -0.80 3.53 -2.35
CA LEU A 107 -0.41 3.64 -0.95
C LEU A 107 1.07 4.01 -0.82
N MET A 108 1.35 4.91 0.15
CA MET A 108 2.70 5.16 0.66
C MET A 108 2.74 4.80 2.14
N LEU A 109 3.53 3.79 2.51
CA LEU A 109 3.55 3.22 3.85
C LEU A 109 4.91 3.40 4.52
N ASN A 110 4.90 3.63 5.84
CA ASN A 110 6.10 3.41 6.63
C ASN A 110 6.51 1.94 6.56
N SER A 111 7.82 1.65 6.42
CA SER A 111 8.30 0.27 6.32
C SER A 111 7.90 -0.59 7.52
N LYS A 112 7.91 -0.04 8.74
CA LYS A 112 7.48 -0.76 9.93
C LYS A 112 6.01 -1.17 9.83
N ASP A 113 5.12 -0.23 9.48
CA ASP A 113 3.69 -0.50 9.31
C ASP A 113 3.44 -1.50 8.19
N PHE A 114 4.16 -1.36 7.06
CA PHE A 114 4.08 -2.29 5.94
C PHE A 114 4.35 -3.75 6.36
N TYR A 115 5.42 -4.00 7.10
CA TYR A 115 5.79 -5.35 7.49
C TYR A 115 5.00 -5.91 8.69
N GLN A 116 4.65 -5.08 9.66
CA GLN A 116 4.10 -5.54 10.95
C GLN A 116 2.58 -5.59 11.03
N ARG A 117 1.85 -4.97 10.09
CA ARG A 117 0.38 -5.00 10.10
C ARG A 117 -0.16 -6.25 9.39
N ASN A 118 -0.93 -6.06 8.35
CA ASN A 118 -1.70 -7.14 7.71
C ASN A 118 -1.03 -7.75 6.47
N MET A 119 0.26 -7.49 6.22
CA MET A 119 0.92 -7.82 4.96
C MET A 119 0.71 -9.28 4.53
N SER A 120 1.09 -10.24 5.36
CA SER A 120 1.01 -11.66 4.97
C SER A 120 -0.43 -12.11 4.68
N THR A 121 -1.39 -11.68 5.50
CA THR A 121 -2.81 -11.99 5.31
C THR A 121 -3.34 -11.32 4.04
N PHE A 122 -3.01 -10.05 3.84
CA PHE A 122 -3.40 -9.31 2.65
C PHE A 122 -2.85 -9.95 1.38
N LEU A 123 -1.55 -10.31 1.33
CA LEU A 123 -0.95 -10.91 0.14
C LEU A 123 -1.62 -12.23 -0.25
N ARG A 124 -1.89 -13.11 0.72
CA ARG A 124 -2.64 -14.37 0.48
C ARG A 124 -4.03 -14.07 -0.08
N ASN A 125 -4.78 -13.19 0.58
CA ASN A 125 -6.11 -12.82 0.15
C ASN A 125 -6.12 -12.15 -1.24
N TYR A 126 -5.09 -11.36 -1.55
CA TYR A 126 -4.97 -10.70 -2.84
C TYR A 126 -4.73 -11.70 -3.97
N VAL A 127 -3.80 -12.64 -3.77
CA VAL A 127 -3.51 -13.72 -4.74
C VAL A 127 -4.73 -14.61 -4.96
N ASP A 128 -5.46 -14.95 -3.90
CA ASP A 128 -6.69 -15.74 -3.92
C ASP A 128 -7.93 -14.96 -4.41
N GLU A 129 -7.76 -13.69 -4.79
CA GLU A 129 -8.84 -12.79 -5.24
C GLU A 129 -9.94 -12.54 -4.18
N LYS A 130 -9.60 -12.73 -2.90
CA LYS A 130 -10.49 -12.46 -1.76
C LYS A 130 -10.40 -11.01 -1.28
N SER A 131 -9.23 -10.37 -1.46
CA SER A 131 -9.04 -8.96 -1.14
C SER A 131 -9.76 -8.07 -2.15
N LYS A 132 -10.49 -7.07 -1.64
CA LYS A 132 -11.29 -6.14 -2.45
C LYS A 132 -10.58 -4.83 -2.71
N HIS A 133 -9.66 -4.42 -1.82
CA HIS A 133 -9.02 -3.12 -1.90
C HIS A 133 -7.62 -3.13 -1.28
N ILE A 134 -6.67 -2.35 -1.84
CA ILE A 134 -5.30 -2.27 -1.34
C ILE A 134 -5.19 -1.71 0.09
N THR A 135 -6.18 -0.95 0.54
CA THR A 135 -6.24 -0.44 1.91
C THR A 135 -6.39 -1.52 2.97
N GLU A 136 -6.80 -2.73 2.59
CA GLU A 136 -6.80 -3.90 3.49
C GLU A 136 -5.41 -4.22 4.03
N LEU A 137 -4.34 -3.82 3.32
CA LEU A 137 -2.97 -3.93 3.79
C LEU A 137 -2.75 -3.20 5.13
N ILE A 138 -3.43 -2.07 5.34
CA ILE A 138 -3.33 -1.26 6.56
C ILE A 138 -4.43 -1.63 7.55
N TYR A 139 -5.66 -1.72 7.08
CA TYR A 139 -6.87 -1.77 7.91
C TYR A 139 -7.51 -3.15 8.03
N GLY A 140 -6.99 -4.17 7.32
CA GLY A 140 -7.57 -5.51 7.31
C GLY A 140 -8.87 -5.59 6.53
N THR A 141 -9.63 -6.68 6.73
CA THR A 141 -10.88 -6.98 6.00
C THR A 141 -11.99 -5.94 6.20
N ASN A 142 -11.98 -5.25 7.34
CA ASN A 142 -12.93 -4.18 7.67
C ASN A 142 -12.38 -2.80 7.30
N TRP A 143 -11.60 -2.73 6.24
CA TRP A 143 -10.88 -1.52 5.82
C TRP A 143 -11.78 -0.30 5.65
N ASP A 144 -12.97 -0.46 5.11
CA ASP A 144 -13.92 0.62 4.84
C ASP A 144 -14.47 1.26 6.12
N ILE A 145 -14.79 0.46 7.14
CA ILE A 145 -15.20 0.96 8.46
C ILE A 145 -14.02 1.67 9.13
N ASN A 146 -12.84 1.06 9.09
CA ASN A 146 -11.64 1.62 9.71
C ASN A 146 -11.21 2.94 9.06
N LEU A 147 -11.35 3.07 7.73
CA LEU A 147 -11.16 4.34 7.02
C LEU A 147 -12.13 5.41 7.51
N MET A 148 -13.42 5.10 7.60
CA MET A 148 -14.45 6.04 8.06
C MET A 148 -14.21 6.46 9.52
N LEU A 149 -13.82 5.52 10.38
CA LEU A 149 -13.47 5.82 11.77
C LEU A 149 -12.24 6.73 11.87
N THR A 150 -11.21 6.48 11.06
CA THR A 150 -10.02 7.32 11.00
C THR A 150 -10.36 8.72 10.51
N TYR A 151 -11.15 8.84 9.46
CA TYR A 151 -11.60 10.14 8.95
C TYR A 151 -12.43 10.90 9.98
N ARG A 152 -13.36 10.22 10.67
CA ARG A 152 -14.14 10.80 11.76
C ARG A 152 -13.24 11.36 12.88
N GLN A 153 -12.20 10.62 13.27
CA GLN A 153 -11.25 11.09 14.28
C GLN A 153 -10.54 12.40 13.84
N LEU A 154 -10.15 12.48 12.58
CA LEU A 154 -9.53 13.69 12.02
C LEU A 154 -10.52 14.87 11.96
N LEU A 155 -11.79 14.63 11.62
CA LEU A 155 -12.83 15.69 11.63
C LEU A 155 -13.10 16.24 13.03
N LEU A 156 -12.93 15.43 14.07
CA LEU A 156 -13.15 15.83 15.46
C LEU A 156 -11.91 16.45 16.10
N LYS A 157 -10.77 16.41 15.44
CA LYS A 157 -9.53 17.00 15.93
C LYS A 157 -9.53 18.50 15.66
N GLY A 158 -9.35 19.32 16.70
CA GLY A 158 -9.41 20.78 16.57
C GLY A 158 -8.27 21.37 15.73
N GLU A 159 -7.03 20.98 16.00
CA GLU A 159 -5.85 21.42 15.25
C GLU A 159 -5.15 20.22 14.64
N MET A 160 -4.77 20.35 13.38
CA MET A 160 -4.04 19.35 12.62
C MET A 160 -2.75 19.95 12.08
N GLY A 161 -1.67 19.15 12.11
CA GLY A 161 -0.47 19.48 11.36
C GLY A 161 -0.63 19.18 9.87
N ARG A 162 0.23 19.77 9.04
CA ARG A 162 0.18 19.63 7.56
C ARG A 162 0.10 18.16 7.08
N ALA A 163 0.83 17.26 7.74
CA ALA A 163 0.81 15.84 7.38
C ALA A 163 -0.56 15.18 7.64
N GLU A 164 -1.26 15.61 8.71
CA GLU A 164 -2.60 15.10 9.02
C GLU A 164 -3.66 15.70 8.10
N GLU A 165 -3.50 16.97 7.69
CA GLU A 165 -4.35 17.59 6.68
C GLU A 165 -4.24 16.87 5.34
N ASN A 166 -3.02 16.63 4.84
CA ASN A 166 -2.79 15.87 3.62
C ASN A 166 -3.38 14.46 3.70
N PHE A 167 -3.26 13.81 4.85
CA PHE A 167 -3.83 12.48 5.06
C PHE A 167 -5.36 12.52 5.06
N LYS A 168 -5.96 13.52 5.71
CA LYS A 168 -7.41 13.74 5.70
C LYS A 168 -7.93 13.95 4.28
N GLU A 169 -7.27 14.80 3.48
CA GLU A 169 -7.62 15.02 2.07
C GLU A 169 -7.58 13.73 1.27
N SER A 170 -6.56 12.91 1.45
CA SER A 170 -6.46 11.60 0.80
C SER A 170 -7.59 10.65 1.20
N LEU A 171 -8.04 10.68 2.46
CA LEU A 171 -9.22 9.91 2.90
C LEU A 171 -10.50 10.45 2.27
N GLU A 172 -10.66 11.77 2.16
CA GLU A 172 -11.82 12.40 1.54
C GLU A 172 -12.02 11.95 0.08
N GLU A 173 -10.94 11.76 -0.66
CA GLU A 173 -11.00 11.23 -2.02
C GLU A 173 -11.49 9.77 -2.11
N LEU A 174 -11.11 8.96 -1.12
CA LEU A 174 -11.50 7.54 -1.09
C LEU A 174 -12.94 7.31 -0.64
N ILE A 175 -13.42 8.10 0.34
CA ILE A 175 -14.74 7.85 0.97
C ILE A 175 -15.81 8.86 0.53
N GLY A 176 -15.45 9.82 -0.31
CA GLY A 176 -16.25 11.01 -0.57
C GLY A 176 -16.35 11.87 0.68
N LYS A 177 -16.42 13.13 0.62
CA LYS A 177 -16.39 14.09 1.73
C LYS A 177 -17.71 14.15 2.54
N PRO A 178 -18.15 13.08 3.23
CA PRO A 178 -19.44 13.09 3.90
C PRO A 178 -19.39 14.00 5.13
N PRO A 179 -20.45 14.78 5.39
CA PRO A 179 -20.58 15.51 6.64
C PRO A 179 -20.66 14.55 7.82
N LEU A 180 -20.21 15.00 9.01
CA LEU A 180 -20.08 14.17 10.21
C LEU A 180 -21.34 13.37 10.55
N GLY A 181 -22.52 13.97 10.40
CA GLY A 181 -23.80 13.30 10.69
C GLY A 181 -24.08 12.12 9.73
N GLU A 182 -23.77 12.27 8.46
CA GLU A 182 -23.90 11.17 7.47
C GLU A 182 -22.85 10.09 7.70
N LEU A 183 -21.62 10.50 8.00
CA LEU A 183 -20.52 9.60 8.31
C LEU A 183 -20.86 8.68 9.49
N ASN A 184 -21.40 9.26 10.59
CA ASN A 184 -21.81 8.50 11.77
C ASN A 184 -22.90 7.45 11.41
N LYS A 185 -23.91 7.82 10.63
CA LYS A 185 -24.95 6.89 10.18
C LYS A 185 -24.38 5.75 9.33
N LYS A 186 -23.43 6.05 8.44
CA LYS A 186 -22.75 5.03 7.62
C LYS A 186 -21.93 4.07 8.50
N ILE A 187 -21.19 4.57 9.48
CA ILE A 187 -20.42 3.74 10.42
C ILE A 187 -21.36 2.82 11.22
N GLU A 188 -22.41 3.37 11.82
CA GLU A 188 -23.40 2.61 12.60
C GLU A 188 -24.05 1.50 11.78
N SER A 189 -24.50 1.82 10.57
CA SER A 189 -25.13 0.83 9.69
C SER A 189 -24.20 -0.32 9.31
N LYS A 190 -22.90 -0.06 9.15
CA LYS A 190 -21.91 -1.09 8.81
C LYS A 190 -21.53 -1.94 10.03
N ILE A 191 -21.44 -1.36 11.22
CA ILE A 191 -21.15 -2.09 12.46
C ILE A 191 -22.29 -3.07 12.77
N LEU A 192 -23.53 -2.70 12.49
CA LEU A 192 -24.69 -3.59 12.70
C LEU A 192 -24.73 -4.79 11.73
N LEU A 193 -23.93 -4.79 10.68
CA LEU A 193 -23.82 -5.88 9.71
C LEU A 193 -22.61 -6.81 9.95
N LEU A 194 -21.79 -6.54 10.97
CA LEU A 194 -20.66 -7.39 11.39
C LEU A 194 -21.08 -8.42 12.42
#